data_0a4a18b633a5a907cbb845f8e0f02c9d
#
_entry.id   0a4a18b633a5a907cbb845f8e0f02c9d
#
_cell.length_a   1.000
_cell.length_b   1.000
_cell.length_c   1.000
_cell.angle_alpha   90.00
_cell.angle_beta   90.00
_cell.angle_gamma   90.00
#
_symmetry.space_group_name_H-M   'P 1'
#
loop_
_entity.id
_entity.type
_entity.pdbx_description
1 polymer ?
#
loop_
_entity_poly.entity_id
_entity_poly.type
_entity_poly.pdbx_seq_one_letter_code
_entity_poly.pdbx_strand_id
1 'polypeptide(L)'
;QFAFQFPFLKRVSRIPSPKLLAKDKTQARGAEGVKQVMTLMVPAIFGVSIAQIDLLINTVLASFLVTGSVSWLYYSDRLMEFPLGVFGVALATVILPSLSRHIAENQEDAYNETLNWALKLVFLVCLPAAVGLVLLAFPLIVTLFNYGAFSDMDAEMSARSLAAFSIGLVGFVAVKVLAPGFYARKNTKTPVMIGAVAMGVNAVVALSLIWNFDHVGLALATSIAGLVNAGLLFW
;
A
#
# COMPACT_ATOMS: atom_id res chain seq x y z
N GLN A 1 -18.87 16.46 -4.70
CA GLN A 1 -18.25 16.10 -5.99
C GLN A 1 -19.30 15.75 -7.06
N PHE A 2 -20.32 14.94 -6.75
CA PHE A 2 -21.32 14.50 -7.73
C PHE A 2 -22.14 15.68 -8.29
N ALA A 3 -22.56 16.61 -7.44
CA ALA A 3 -23.31 17.81 -7.86
C ALA A 3 -22.50 18.74 -8.78
N PHE A 4 -21.17 18.76 -8.62
CA PHE A 4 -20.28 19.59 -9.45
C PHE A 4 -20.01 18.96 -10.82
N GLN A 5 -20.05 17.64 -10.92
CA GLN A 5 -19.85 16.90 -12.17
C GLN A 5 -21.12 16.78 -13.03
N PHE A 6 -22.28 16.94 -12.43
CA PHE A 6 -23.57 16.77 -13.10
C PHE A 6 -23.76 17.60 -14.37
N PRO A 7 -23.43 18.92 -14.41
CA PRO A 7 -23.54 19.71 -15.65
C PRO A 7 -22.56 19.26 -16.74
N PHE A 8 -21.37 18.75 -16.36
CA PHE A 8 -20.39 18.21 -17.30
C PHE A 8 -20.86 16.89 -17.93
N LEU A 9 -21.44 15.99 -17.14
CA LEU A 9 -22.00 14.72 -17.60
C LEU A 9 -23.19 14.96 -18.55
N LYS A 10 -24.00 15.98 -18.31
CA LYS A 10 -25.10 16.39 -19.19
C LYS A 10 -24.60 16.88 -20.54
N ARG A 11 -23.46 17.61 -20.56
CA ARG A 11 -22.86 18.17 -21.78
C ARG A 11 -22.23 17.10 -22.68
N VAL A 12 -21.78 15.98 -22.09
CA VAL A 12 -21.16 14.85 -22.80
C VAL A 12 -22.19 13.79 -23.22
N SER A 13 -23.49 14.04 -23.00
CA SER A 13 -24.61 13.10 -23.29
C SER A 13 -24.43 11.69 -22.73
N ARG A 14 -23.68 11.56 -21.62
CA ARG A 14 -23.40 10.27 -20.97
C ARG A 14 -24.26 10.01 -19.72
N ILE A 15 -25.31 10.83 -19.51
CA ILE A 15 -26.29 10.55 -18.48
C ILE A 15 -27.24 9.50 -19.06
N PRO A 16 -27.32 8.29 -18.51
CA PRO A 16 -28.31 7.32 -18.94
C PRO A 16 -29.70 7.90 -18.71
N SER A 17 -30.44 8.16 -19.79
CA SER A 17 -31.83 8.57 -19.64
C SER A 17 -32.65 7.37 -19.19
N PRO A 18 -33.69 7.55 -18.33
CA PRO A 18 -34.56 6.45 -17.89
C PRO A 18 -35.22 5.71 -19.05
N LYS A 19 -35.36 6.33 -20.22
CA LYS A 19 -35.92 5.73 -21.44
C LYS A 19 -34.95 4.80 -22.17
N LEU A 20 -33.62 4.93 -21.96
CA LEU A 20 -32.62 4.02 -22.48
C LEU A 20 -32.50 2.73 -21.66
N LEU A 21 -33.00 2.73 -20.44
CA LEU A 21 -33.08 1.54 -19.58
C LEU A 21 -34.24 0.61 -19.94
N ALA A 22 -35.17 1.04 -20.82
CA ALA A 22 -36.42 0.33 -21.09
C ALA A 22 -36.43 -0.53 -22.35
N LYS A 23 -35.42 -0.46 -23.21
CA LYS A 23 -35.46 -1.28 -24.45
C LYS A 23 -34.06 -1.52 -25.01
N ASP A 24 -33.73 -2.80 -25.16
CA ASP A 24 -32.75 -3.38 -26.07
C ASP A 24 -31.46 -3.96 -25.45
N LYS A 25 -30.82 -4.82 -26.20
CA LYS A 25 -29.57 -5.59 -25.95
C LYS A 25 -28.44 -4.86 -25.21
N THR A 26 -28.54 -3.55 -25.04
CA THR A 26 -27.68 -2.68 -24.21
C THR A 26 -27.83 -2.98 -22.70
N GLN A 27 -29.03 -3.47 -22.26
CA GLN A 27 -29.25 -3.86 -20.86
C GLN A 27 -28.44 -5.11 -20.49
N ALA A 28 -28.33 -6.08 -21.40
CA ALA A 28 -27.52 -7.28 -21.18
C ALA A 28 -26.04 -6.91 -21.04
N ARG A 29 -25.51 -6.03 -21.90
CA ARG A 29 -24.13 -5.51 -21.80
C ARG A 29 -23.92 -4.65 -20.55
N GLY A 30 -24.92 -3.87 -20.14
CA GLY A 30 -24.87 -3.09 -18.89
C GLY A 30 -24.85 -3.98 -17.65
N ALA A 31 -25.69 -5.01 -17.63
CA ALA A 31 -25.75 -5.98 -16.52
C ALA A 31 -24.47 -6.83 -16.42
N GLU A 32 -23.90 -7.24 -17.58
CA GLU A 32 -22.60 -7.93 -17.62
C GLU A 32 -21.46 -7.02 -17.13
N GLY A 33 -21.46 -5.74 -17.53
CA GLY A 33 -20.48 -4.76 -17.08
C GLY A 33 -20.57 -4.52 -15.56
N VAL A 34 -21.77 -4.39 -15.02
CA VAL A 34 -22.00 -4.26 -13.57
C VAL A 34 -21.53 -5.52 -12.84
N LYS A 35 -21.88 -6.70 -13.34
CA LYS A 35 -21.44 -7.98 -12.76
C LYS A 35 -19.91 -8.10 -12.77
N GLN A 36 -19.26 -7.70 -13.86
CA GLN A 36 -17.80 -7.69 -13.94
C GLN A 36 -17.16 -6.72 -12.94
N VAL A 37 -17.70 -5.52 -12.81
CA VAL A 37 -17.25 -4.53 -11.81
C VAL A 37 -17.42 -5.08 -10.40
N MET A 38 -18.59 -5.63 -10.07
CA MET A 38 -18.84 -6.22 -8.75
C MET A 38 -17.90 -7.39 -8.45
N THR A 39 -17.63 -8.24 -9.42
CA THR A 39 -16.70 -9.36 -9.27
C THR A 39 -15.27 -8.90 -8.99
N LEU A 40 -14.85 -7.75 -9.52
CA LEU A 40 -13.54 -7.15 -9.24
C LEU A 40 -13.52 -6.35 -7.94
N MET A 41 -14.65 -5.72 -7.57
CA MET A 41 -14.76 -4.92 -6.34
C MET A 41 -14.70 -5.79 -5.08
N VAL A 42 -15.38 -6.94 -5.07
CA VAL A 42 -15.42 -7.81 -3.88
C VAL A 42 -14.01 -8.17 -3.38
N PRO A 43 -13.10 -8.73 -4.20
CA PRO A 43 -11.72 -8.98 -3.76
C PRO A 43 -10.98 -7.70 -3.34
N ALA A 44 -11.22 -6.57 -4.02
CA ALA A 44 -10.57 -5.30 -3.68
C ALA A 44 -11.00 -4.79 -2.29
N ILE A 45 -12.30 -4.90 -1.95
CA ILE A 45 -12.82 -4.56 -0.61
C ILE A 45 -12.16 -5.44 0.45
N PHE A 46 -12.07 -6.75 0.22
CA PHE A 46 -11.35 -7.66 1.12
C PHE A 46 -9.88 -7.27 1.26
N GLY A 47 -9.20 -6.89 0.17
CA GLY A 47 -7.81 -6.44 0.22
C GLY A 47 -7.61 -5.20 1.09
N VAL A 48 -8.49 -4.21 0.98
CA VAL A 48 -8.46 -3.02 1.85
C VAL A 48 -8.78 -3.39 3.30
N SER A 49 -9.73 -4.30 3.52
CA SER A 49 -10.10 -4.77 4.87
C SER A 49 -8.93 -5.48 5.55
N ILE A 50 -8.16 -6.30 4.83
CA ILE A 50 -6.96 -6.97 5.34
C ILE A 50 -5.96 -5.95 5.89
N ALA A 51 -5.70 -4.87 5.15
CA ALA A 51 -4.77 -3.82 5.60
C ALA A 51 -5.27 -3.10 6.86
N GLN A 52 -6.59 -2.87 6.99
CA GLN A 52 -7.17 -2.28 8.19
C GLN A 52 -7.13 -3.23 9.39
N ILE A 53 -7.34 -4.53 9.16
CA ILE A 53 -7.23 -5.56 10.21
C ILE A 53 -5.78 -5.66 10.70
N ASP A 54 -4.80 -5.63 9.80
CA ASP A 54 -3.38 -5.64 10.15
C ASP A 54 -2.99 -4.44 11.03
N LEU A 55 -3.46 -3.24 10.67
CA LEU A 55 -3.29 -2.04 11.49
C LEU A 55 -3.92 -2.20 12.89
N LEU A 56 -5.12 -2.77 12.98
CA LEU A 56 -5.80 -3.02 14.26
C LEU A 56 -5.02 -4.03 15.10
N ILE A 57 -4.55 -5.13 14.52
CA ILE A 57 -3.74 -6.15 15.23
C ILE A 57 -2.49 -5.50 15.79
N ASN A 58 -1.74 -4.74 15.00
CA ASN A 58 -0.53 -4.07 15.44
C ASN A 58 -0.81 -3.04 16.55
N THR A 59 -1.92 -2.29 16.45
CA THR A 59 -2.32 -1.32 17.48
C THR A 59 -2.72 -2.01 18.79
N VAL A 60 -3.47 -3.11 18.71
CA VAL A 60 -3.84 -3.93 19.88
C VAL A 60 -2.59 -4.52 20.53
N LEU A 61 -1.67 -5.09 19.76
CA LEU A 61 -0.41 -5.62 20.30
C LEU A 61 0.42 -4.51 20.94
N ALA A 62 0.51 -3.34 20.32
CA ALA A 62 1.22 -2.19 20.89
C ALA A 62 0.60 -1.68 22.20
N SER A 63 -0.72 -1.84 22.38
CA SER A 63 -1.41 -1.41 23.61
C SER A 63 -1.06 -2.25 24.84
N PHE A 64 -0.56 -3.45 24.66
CA PHE A 64 -0.05 -4.31 25.75
C PHE A 64 1.37 -3.99 26.18
N LEU A 65 2.07 -3.14 25.44
CA LEU A 65 3.43 -2.71 25.72
C LEU A 65 3.45 -1.48 26.64
N VAL A 66 4.65 -1.00 26.89
CA VAL A 66 4.89 0.19 27.73
C VAL A 66 4.11 1.39 27.20
N THR A 67 3.60 2.22 28.11
CA THR A 67 2.88 3.45 27.77
C THR A 67 3.75 4.33 26.85
N GLY A 68 3.17 4.75 25.71
CA GLY A 68 3.89 5.49 24.65
C GLY A 68 4.14 4.66 23.38
N SER A 69 4.17 3.32 23.46
CA SER A 69 4.49 2.46 22.31
C SER A 69 3.61 2.69 21.07
N VAL A 70 2.32 2.92 21.27
CA VAL A 70 1.38 3.24 20.17
C VAL A 70 1.75 4.56 19.51
N SER A 71 2.09 5.58 20.33
CA SER A 71 2.49 6.89 19.81
C SER A 71 3.82 6.83 19.06
N TRP A 72 4.80 6.12 19.60
CA TRP A 72 6.12 5.96 18.96
C TRP A 72 6.02 5.28 17.61
N LEU A 73 5.24 4.21 17.51
CA LEU A 73 4.95 3.54 16.23
C LEU A 73 4.21 4.48 15.27
N TYR A 74 3.22 5.24 15.75
CA TYR A 74 2.46 6.16 14.92
C TYR A 74 3.33 7.24 14.28
N TYR A 75 4.19 7.91 15.06
CA TYR A 75 5.08 8.95 14.52
C TYR A 75 6.10 8.38 13.55
N SER A 76 6.62 7.19 13.82
CA SER A 76 7.55 6.50 12.94
C SER A 76 6.91 6.10 11.61
N ASP A 77 5.70 5.55 11.67
CA ASP A 77 4.92 5.17 10.48
C ASP A 77 4.61 6.39 9.61
N ARG A 78 4.19 7.52 10.20
CA ARG A 78 3.94 8.77 9.46
C ARG A 78 5.16 9.27 8.70
N LEU A 79 6.34 9.16 9.28
CA LEU A 79 7.56 9.59 8.63
C LEU A 79 7.98 8.61 7.51
N MET A 80 7.78 7.32 7.71
CA MET A 80 8.00 6.29 6.69
C MET A 80 7.00 6.40 5.54
N GLU A 81 5.76 6.82 5.80
CA GLU A 81 4.75 7.06 4.75
C GLU A 81 5.16 8.15 3.76
N PHE A 82 6.01 9.09 4.14
CA PHE A 82 6.43 10.18 3.24
C PHE A 82 7.13 9.66 1.98
N PRO A 83 8.25 8.93 2.04
CA PRO A 83 8.88 8.37 0.84
C PRO A 83 7.98 7.33 0.14
N LEU A 84 7.18 6.56 0.89
CA LEU A 84 6.22 5.62 0.32
C LEU A 84 5.15 6.35 -0.52
N GLY A 85 4.65 7.47 -0.06
CA GLY A 85 3.67 8.29 -0.77
C GLY A 85 4.28 8.94 -2.01
N VAL A 86 5.44 9.58 -1.87
CA VAL A 86 6.10 10.28 -2.98
C VAL A 86 6.49 9.30 -4.10
N PHE A 87 7.16 8.21 -3.78
CA PHE A 87 7.66 7.29 -4.80
C PHE A 87 6.67 6.19 -5.13
N GLY A 88 6.05 5.56 -4.13
CA GLY A 88 5.16 4.43 -4.34
C GLY A 88 3.87 4.82 -5.06
N VAL A 89 3.21 5.90 -4.64
CA VAL A 89 1.98 6.36 -5.27
C VAL A 89 2.26 6.96 -6.66
N ALA A 90 3.33 7.76 -6.81
CA ALA A 90 3.70 8.33 -8.10
C ALA A 90 3.97 7.24 -9.14
N LEU A 91 4.76 6.23 -8.79
CA LEU A 91 5.05 5.10 -9.68
C LEU A 91 3.78 4.30 -10.01
N ALA A 92 2.95 3.97 -9.02
CA ALA A 92 1.72 3.22 -9.23
C ALA A 92 0.76 3.92 -10.20
N THR A 93 0.63 5.26 -10.11
CA THR A 93 -0.27 6.05 -10.98
C THR A 93 0.19 6.09 -12.43
N VAL A 94 1.50 6.03 -12.68
CA VAL A 94 2.06 6.04 -14.04
C VAL A 94 2.11 4.63 -14.64
N ILE A 95 2.43 3.63 -13.83
CA ILE A 95 2.65 2.26 -14.28
C ILE A 95 1.35 1.57 -14.67
N LEU A 96 0.28 1.69 -13.88
CA LEU A 96 -0.98 1.00 -14.13
C LEU A 96 -1.59 1.29 -15.51
N PRO A 97 -1.70 2.53 -15.99
CA PRO A 97 -2.20 2.82 -17.34
C PRO A 97 -1.30 2.24 -18.44
N SER A 98 0.04 2.34 -18.26
CA SER A 98 1.02 1.82 -19.22
C SER A 98 0.92 0.30 -19.35
N LEU A 99 0.90 -0.43 -18.23
CA LEU A 99 0.76 -1.89 -18.22
C LEU A 99 -0.59 -2.34 -18.80
N SER A 100 -1.67 -1.62 -18.47
CA SER A 100 -3.01 -1.91 -19.01
C SER A 100 -3.07 -1.74 -20.54
N ARG A 101 -2.35 -0.75 -21.07
CA ARG A 101 -2.24 -0.52 -22.51
C ARG A 101 -1.46 -1.64 -23.18
N HIS A 102 -0.31 -2.05 -22.66
CA HIS A 102 0.49 -3.14 -23.24
C HIS A 102 -0.29 -4.46 -23.26
N ILE A 103 -1.06 -4.76 -22.22
CA ILE A 103 -1.94 -5.94 -22.20
C ILE A 103 -3.04 -5.83 -23.27
N ALA A 104 -3.66 -4.65 -23.45
CA ALA A 104 -4.70 -4.44 -24.47
C ALA A 104 -4.16 -4.57 -25.91
N GLU A 105 -2.89 -4.23 -26.12
CA GLU A 105 -2.18 -4.31 -27.40
C GLU A 105 -1.50 -5.69 -27.61
N ASN A 106 -1.61 -6.65 -26.67
CA ASN A 106 -0.94 -7.95 -26.64
C ASN A 106 0.59 -7.86 -26.73
N GLN A 107 1.18 -6.86 -26.09
CA GLN A 107 2.62 -6.58 -26.07
C GLN A 107 3.23 -7.09 -24.74
N GLU A 108 3.36 -8.39 -24.58
CA GLU A 108 3.89 -8.99 -23.33
C GLU A 108 5.36 -8.58 -23.04
N ASP A 109 6.18 -8.42 -24.06
CA ASP A 109 7.57 -8.01 -23.89
C ASP A 109 7.65 -6.57 -23.35
N ALA A 110 6.87 -5.64 -23.90
CA ALA A 110 6.80 -4.26 -23.44
C ALA A 110 6.22 -4.15 -22.02
N TYR A 111 5.26 -5.04 -21.67
CA TYR A 111 4.73 -5.14 -20.32
C TYR A 111 5.85 -5.54 -19.33
N ASN A 112 6.60 -6.60 -19.64
CA ASN A 112 7.67 -7.10 -18.79
C ASN A 112 8.83 -6.08 -18.68
N GLU A 113 9.17 -5.40 -19.77
CA GLU A 113 10.18 -4.35 -19.78
C GLU A 113 9.77 -3.17 -18.89
N THR A 114 8.52 -2.71 -18.99
CA THR A 114 7.97 -1.64 -18.16
C THR A 114 8.00 -2.00 -16.67
N LEU A 115 7.62 -3.23 -16.33
CA LEU A 115 7.63 -3.71 -14.95
C LEU A 115 9.06 -3.82 -14.40
N ASN A 116 9.98 -4.38 -15.19
CA ASN A 116 11.40 -4.46 -14.85
C ASN A 116 12.04 -3.08 -14.65
N TRP A 117 11.75 -2.14 -15.54
CA TRP A 117 12.22 -0.77 -15.41
C TRP A 117 11.73 -0.13 -14.11
N ALA A 118 10.46 -0.30 -13.81
CA ALA A 118 9.87 0.24 -12.59
C ALA A 118 10.49 -0.36 -11.32
N LEU A 119 10.73 -1.66 -11.29
CA LEU A 119 11.39 -2.32 -10.16
C LEU A 119 12.84 -1.85 -9.99
N LYS A 120 13.60 -1.70 -11.09
CA LYS A 120 14.94 -1.12 -11.03
C LYS A 120 14.92 0.27 -10.43
N LEU A 121 13.94 1.10 -10.80
CA LEU A 121 13.77 2.44 -10.24
C LEU A 121 13.43 2.40 -8.75
N VAL A 122 12.56 1.46 -8.31
CA VAL A 122 12.28 1.24 -6.89
C VAL A 122 13.57 0.96 -6.12
N PHE A 123 14.39 0.01 -6.57
CA PHE A 123 15.64 -0.30 -5.89
C PHE A 123 16.60 0.90 -5.89
N LEU A 124 16.75 1.58 -7.01
CA LEU A 124 17.66 2.72 -7.14
C LEU A 124 17.30 3.88 -6.19
N VAL A 125 16.01 4.12 -5.98
CA VAL A 125 15.54 5.25 -5.17
C VAL A 125 15.29 4.84 -3.72
N CYS A 126 14.65 3.68 -3.49
CA CYS A 126 14.24 3.30 -2.15
C CYS A 126 15.39 2.75 -1.30
N LEU A 127 16.43 2.15 -1.88
CA LEU A 127 17.60 1.71 -1.10
C LEU A 127 18.33 2.90 -0.45
N PRO A 128 18.75 3.95 -1.19
CA PRO A 128 19.35 5.12 -0.56
C PRO A 128 18.41 5.82 0.42
N ALA A 129 17.09 5.88 0.09
CA ALA A 129 16.11 6.48 0.98
C ALA A 129 15.96 5.68 2.30
N ALA A 130 15.93 4.35 2.24
CA ALA A 130 15.88 3.49 3.42
C ALA A 130 17.12 3.67 4.29
N VAL A 131 18.31 3.66 3.69
CA VAL A 131 19.56 3.91 4.40
C VAL A 131 19.58 5.32 5.03
N GLY A 132 19.13 6.34 4.28
CA GLY A 132 19.00 7.70 4.78
C GLY A 132 18.05 7.78 5.98
N LEU A 133 16.88 7.13 5.91
CA LEU A 133 15.93 7.09 7.03
C LEU A 133 16.51 6.38 8.27
N VAL A 134 17.24 5.27 8.07
CA VAL A 134 17.89 4.56 9.20
C VAL A 134 18.93 5.46 9.86
N LEU A 135 19.82 6.08 9.08
CA LEU A 135 20.92 6.90 9.60
C LEU A 135 20.42 8.22 10.21
N LEU A 136 19.39 8.81 9.64
CA LEU A 136 18.83 10.09 10.05
C LEU A 136 17.56 9.94 10.91
N ALA A 137 17.20 8.74 11.35
CA ALA A 137 15.98 8.48 12.10
C ALA A 137 15.84 9.41 13.31
N PHE A 138 16.86 9.46 14.17
CA PHE A 138 16.83 10.29 15.38
C PHE A 138 16.76 11.79 15.07
N PRO A 139 17.67 12.39 14.26
CA PRO A 139 17.59 13.81 13.96
C PRO A 139 16.30 14.20 13.23
N LEU A 140 15.71 13.33 12.38
CA LEU A 140 14.44 13.60 11.73
C LEU A 140 13.29 13.66 12.75
N ILE A 141 13.20 12.68 13.64
CA ILE A 141 12.17 12.66 14.70
C ILE A 141 12.30 13.87 15.62
N VAL A 142 13.52 14.17 16.07
CA VAL A 142 13.76 15.34 16.95
C VAL A 142 13.36 16.64 16.25
N THR A 143 13.79 16.83 15.01
CA THR A 143 13.52 18.08 14.29
C THR A 143 12.03 18.29 14.00
N LEU A 144 11.28 17.22 13.76
CA LEU A 144 9.88 17.31 13.34
C LEU A 144 8.88 17.19 14.49
N PHE A 145 9.20 16.45 15.54
CA PHE A 145 8.22 16.08 16.56
C PHE A 145 8.61 16.40 18.00
N ASN A 146 9.87 16.72 18.30
CA ASN A 146 10.31 16.98 19.67
C ASN A 146 9.89 18.38 20.17
N TYR A 147 8.57 18.56 20.32
CA TYR A 147 7.95 19.79 20.80
C TYR A 147 6.87 19.49 21.84
N GLY A 148 6.71 20.40 22.79
CA GLY A 148 5.65 20.33 23.79
C GLY A 148 5.78 19.15 24.75
N ALA A 149 4.85 18.21 24.71
CA ALA A 149 4.83 17.03 25.58
C ALA A 149 5.68 15.85 25.07
N PHE A 150 6.22 15.93 23.83
CA PHE A 150 7.05 14.89 23.26
C PHE A 150 8.48 14.98 23.79
N SER A 151 8.90 14.02 24.58
CA SER A 151 10.18 14.01 25.26
C SER A 151 11.33 13.46 24.41
N ASP A 152 12.57 13.67 24.84
CA ASP A 152 13.76 13.12 24.21
C ASP A 152 13.71 11.56 24.19
N MET A 153 13.15 10.96 25.23
CA MET A 153 12.92 9.51 25.29
C MET A 153 11.93 9.06 24.21
N ASP A 154 10.83 9.80 24.01
CA ASP A 154 9.87 9.50 22.95
C ASP A 154 10.51 9.63 21.58
N ALA A 155 11.40 10.60 21.40
CA ALA A 155 12.16 10.78 20.18
C ALA A 155 13.07 9.58 19.89
N GLU A 156 13.80 9.10 20.90
CA GLU A 156 14.67 7.94 20.77
C GLU A 156 13.88 6.66 20.44
N MET A 157 12.78 6.40 21.17
CA MET A 157 11.95 5.21 20.94
C MET A 157 11.29 5.25 19.56
N SER A 158 10.79 6.41 19.13
CA SER A 158 10.24 6.59 17.78
C SER A 158 11.31 6.42 16.71
N ALA A 159 12.53 6.94 16.92
CA ALA A 159 13.63 6.77 15.96
C ALA A 159 14.03 5.30 15.78
N ARG A 160 14.05 4.51 16.84
CA ARG A 160 14.31 3.06 16.77
C ARG A 160 13.24 2.34 15.93
N SER A 161 11.97 2.69 16.13
CA SER A 161 10.87 2.15 15.32
C SER A 161 10.95 2.59 13.86
N LEU A 162 11.31 3.86 13.60
CA LEU A 162 11.51 4.37 12.25
C LEU A 162 12.62 3.62 11.51
N ALA A 163 13.76 3.39 12.17
CA ALA A 163 14.85 2.60 11.59
C ALA A 163 14.39 1.17 11.23
N ALA A 164 13.58 0.55 12.10
CA ALA A 164 13.01 -0.77 11.86
C ALA A 164 12.03 -0.78 10.66
N PHE A 165 11.12 0.20 10.56
CA PHE A 165 10.21 0.35 9.42
C PHE A 165 10.95 0.62 8.10
N SER A 166 12.06 1.38 8.16
CA SER A 166 12.83 1.76 6.98
C SER A 166 13.42 0.56 6.24
N ILE A 167 13.70 -0.55 6.95
CA ILE A 167 14.15 -1.82 6.34
C ILE A 167 13.10 -2.35 5.36
N GLY A 168 11.82 -2.19 5.68
CA GLY A 168 10.69 -2.61 4.84
C GLY A 168 10.37 -1.69 3.66
N LEU A 169 10.94 -0.49 3.60
CA LEU A 169 10.57 0.54 2.62
C LEU A 169 10.62 0.03 1.17
N VAL A 170 11.68 -0.67 0.81
CA VAL A 170 11.84 -1.25 -0.54
C VAL A 170 10.68 -2.22 -0.84
N GLY A 171 10.33 -3.08 0.11
CA GLY A 171 9.21 -4.02 -0.02
C GLY A 171 7.87 -3.30 -0.18
N PHE A 172 7.59 -2.30 0.64
CA PHE A 172 6.34 -1.54 0.58
C PHE A 172 6.17 -0.81 -0.76
N VAL A 173 7.23 -0.19 -1.28
CA VAL A 173 7.17 0.48 -2.59
C VAL A 173 7.11 -0.54 -3.72
N ALA A 174 7.83 -1.66 -3.64
CA ALA A 174 7.76 -2.73 -4.62
C ALA A 174 6.35 -3.32 -4.74
N VAL A 175 5.62 -3.52 -3.63
CA VAL A 175 4.21 -3.93 -3.66
C VAL A 175 3.35 -2.94 -4.42
N LYS A 176 3.57 -1.61 -4.27
CA LYS A 176 2.84 -0.57 -4.99
C LYS A 176 3.08 -0.59 -6.51
N VAL A 177 4.18 -1.18 -6.94
CA VAL A 177 4.53 -1.36 -8.36
C VAL A 177 4.03 -2.71 -8.89
N LEU A 178 4.18 -3.79 -8.12
CA LEU A 178 3.82 -5.14 -8.54
C LEU A 178 2.31 -5.37 -8.56
N ALA A 179 1.57 -4.90 -7.55
CA ALA A 179 0.12 -5.08 -7.48
C ALA A 179 -0.63 -4.51 -8.70
N PRO A 180 -0.32 -3.28 -9.21
CA PRO A 180 -0.86 -2.80 -10.48
C PRO A 180 -0.61 -3.72 -11.67
N GLY A 181 0.49 -4.46 -11.70
CA GLY A 181 0.76 -5.46 -12.73
C GLY A 181 -0.33 -6.54 -12.79
N PHE A 182 -0.72 -7.08 -11.64
CA PHE A 182 -1.84 -8.04 -11.55
C PHE A 182 -3.18 -7.38 -11.90
N TYR A 183 -3.40 -6.13 -11.47
CA TYR A 183 -4.64 -5.41 -11.78
C TYR A 183 -4.80 -5.13 -13.27
N ALA A 184 -3.71 -4.81 -13.98
CA ALA A 184 -3.71 -4.67 -15.44
C ALA A 184 -4.19 -5.95 -16.15
N ARG A 185 -3.84 -7.12 -15.60
CA ARG A 185 -4.30 -8.45 -16.06
C ARG A 185 -5.69 -8.84 -15.51
N LYS A 186 -6.42 -7.91 -14.87
CA LYS A 186 -7.72 -8.13 -14.20
C LYS A 186 -7.67 -9.22 -13.11
N ASN A 187 -6.50 -9.52 -12.58
CA ASN A 187 -6.30 -10.47 -11.50
C ASN A 187 -6.17 -9.71 -10.17
N THR A 188 -7.28 -9.50 -9.49
CA THR A 188 -7.31 -8.88 -8.16
C THR A 188 -7.17 -9.89 -7.03
N LYS A 189 -7.42 -11.18 -7.29
CA LYS A 189 -7.40 -12.23 -6.28
C LYS A 189 -5.98 -12.51 -5.75
N THR A 190 -5.01 -12.62 -6.65
CA THR A 190 -3.62 -12.96 -6.28
C THR A 190 -3.02 -11.94 -5.32
N PRO A 191 -3.03 -10.62 -5.57
CA PRO A 191 -2.51 -9.65 -4.60
C PRO A 191 -3.22 -9.68 -3.25
N VAL A 192 -4.54 -9.93 -3.24
CA VAL A 192 -5.32 -10.03 -1.99
C VAL A 192 -4.92 -11.26 -1.19
N MET A 193 -4.77 -12.42 -1.84
CA MET A 193 -4.32 -13.65 -1.16
C MET A 193 -2.90 -13.50 -0.60
N ILE A 194 -1.99 -12.94 -1.39
CA ILE A 194 -0.61 -12.68 -0.95
C ILE A 194 -0.59 -11.67 0.20
N GLY A 195 -1.42 -10.63 0.14
CA GLY A 195 -1.61 -9.68 1.25
C GLY A 195 -2.10 -10.36 2.53
N ALA A 196 -3.04 -11.32 2.42
CA ALA A 196 -3.51 -12.10 3.57
C ALA A 196 -2.40 -13.00 4.16
N VAL A 197 -1.56 -13.61 3.31
CA VAL A 197 -0.39 -14.38 3.76
C VAL A 197 0.60 -13.45 4.46
N ALA A 198 0.89 -12.28 3.89
CA ALA A 198 1.80 -11.30 4.48
C ALA A 198 1.29 -10.81 5.84
N MET A 199 -0.02 -10.57 6.00
CA MET A 199 -0.64 -10.25 7.29
C MET A 199 -0.44 -11.40 8.30
N GLY A 200 -0.62 -12.64 7.87
CA GLY A 200 -0.33 -13.81 8.72
C GLY A 200 1.12 -13.87 9.17
N VAL A 201 2.06 -13.60 8.26
CA VAL A 201 3.49 -13.50 8.58
C VAL A 201 3.75 -12.36 9.56
N ASN A 202 3.14 -11.18 9.33
CA ASN A 202 3.25 -10.04 10.26
C ASN A 202 2.81 -10.44 11.67
N ALA A 203 1.64 -11.05 11.82
CA ALA A 203 1.11 -11.46 13.12
C ALA A 203 2.03 -12.46 13.84
N VAL A 204 2.53 -13.49 13.12
CA VAL A 204 3.43 -14.51 13.70
C VAL A 204 4.76 -13.90 14.12
N VAL A 205 5.38 -13.09 13.26
CA VAL A 205 6.66 -12.44 13.54
C VAL A 205 6.51 -11.38 14.64
N ALA A 206 5.42 -10.62 14.66
CA ALA A 206 5.11 -9.65 15.71
C ALA A 206 5.02 -10.33 17.07
N LEU A 207 4.26 -11.42 17.18
CA LEU A 207 4.14 -12.19 18.42
C LEU A 207 5.48 -12.80 18.88
N SER A 208 6.36 -13.15 17.96
CA SER A 208 7.68 -13.69 18.28
C SER A 208 8.66 -12.62 18.74
N LEU A 209 8.59 -11.42 18.17
CA LEU A 209 9.54 -10.34 18.43
C LEU A 209 9.12 -9.40 19.56
N ILE A 210 7.83 -9.32 19.89
CA ILE A 210 7.28 -8.39 20.87
C ILE A 210 7.93 -8.55 22.26
N TRP A 211 8.25 -9.77 22.64
CA TRP A 211 8.83 -10.10 23.95
C TRP A 211 10.31 -9.71 24.10
N ASN A 212 11.03 -9.57 22.99
CA ASN A 212 12.47 -9.26 23.00
C ASN A 212 12.78 -7.85 22.54
N PHE A 213 11.93 -7.27 21.68
CA PHE A 213 12.17 -5.98 21.03
C PHE A 213 11.05 -4.97 21.24
N ASP A 214 10.04 -5.26 22.05
CA ASP A 214 8.91 -4.39 22.36
C ASP A 214 8.28 -3.80 21.07
N HIS A 215 8.05 -2.48 21.02
CA HIS A 215 7.47 -1.76 19.89
C HIS A 215 8.33 -1.82 18.62
N VAL A 216 9.66 -1.95 18.75
CA VAL A 216 10.57 -2.12 17.59
C VAL A 216 10.32 -3.47 16.92
N GLY A 217 9.96 -4.50 17.70
CA GLY A 217 9.58 -5.82 17.18
C GLY A 217 8.37 -5.77 16.26
N LEU A 218 7.36 -4.94 16.58
CA LEU A 218 6.20 -4.74 15.72
C LEU A 218 6.57 -4.04 14.40
N ALA A 219 7.44 -3.03 14.46
CA ALA A 219 7.95 -2.34 13.28
C ALA A 219 8.76 -3.27 12.37
N LEU A 220 9.62 -4.13 12.95
CA LEU A 220 10.39 -5.14 12.21
C LEU A 220 9.46 -6.20 11.59
N ALA A 221 8.45 -6.66 12.30
CA ALA A 221 7.47 -7.62 11.80
C ALA A 221 6.76 -7.09 10.55
N THR A 222 6.30 -5.83 10.61
CA THR A 222 5.68 -5.15 9.48
C THR A 222 6.64 -5.03 8.29
N SER A 223 7.92 -4.72 8.54
CA SER A 223 8.95 -4.63 7.51
C SER A 223 9.22 -5.98 6.83
N ILE A 224 9.35 -7.04 7.62
CA ILE A 224 9.51 -8.42 7.11
C ILE A 224 8.28 -8.83 6.30
N ALA A 225 7.08 -8.58 6.79
CA ALA A 225 5.85 -8.88 6.07
C ALA A 225 5.76 -8.13 4.73
N GLY A 226 6.18 -6.86 4.69
CA GLY A 226 6.25 -6.07 3.45
C GLY A 226 7.23 -6.65 2.44
N LEU A 227 8.40 -7.10 2.88
CA LEU A 227 9.39 -7.76 2.02
C LEU A 227 8.90 -9.12 1.52
N VAL A 228 8.26 -9.92 2.38
CA VAL A 228 7.63 -11.21 2.00
C VAL A 228 6.51 -10.97 0.98
N ASN A 229 5.66 -9.97 1.20
CA ASN A 229 4.60 -9.61 0.26
C ASN A 229 5.17 -9.25 -1.12
N ALA A 230 6.20 -8.39 -1.17
CA ALA A 230 6.87 -8.04 -2.41
C ALA A 230 7.51 -9.24 -3.09
N GLY A 231 8.19 -10.10 -2.33
CA GLY A 231 8.81 -11.33 -2.84
C GLY A 231 7.80 -12.31 -3.43
N LEU A 232 6.67 -12.51 -2.77
CA LEU A 232 5.59 -13.38 -3.26
C LEU A 232 4.88 -12.82 -4.50
N LEU A 233 4.76 -11.49 -4.60
CA LEU A 233 4.20 -10.85 -5.80
C LEU A 233 5.17 -10.88 -6.99
N PHE A 234 6.47 -10.94 -6.71
CA PHE A 234 7.48 -11.02 -7.75
C PHE A 234 7.62 -12.43 -8.34
N TRP A 235 7.39 -13.46 -7.53
CA TRP A 235 7.51 -14.87 -7.91
C TRP A 235 6.28 -15.39 -8.63
#